data_c3aa9d9a9e9955fd3613268bfab53a1a
#
_entry.id   c3aa9d9a9e9955fd3613268bfab53a1a
#
_cell.length_a   1.000
_cell.length_b   1.000
_cell.length_c   1.000
_cell.angle_alpha   90.00
_cell.angle_beta   90.00
_cell.angle_gamma   90.00
#
_symmetry.space_group_name_H-M   'P 1'
#
loop_
_entity.id
_entity.type
_entity.pdbx_description
1 polymer ?
#
loop_
_entity_poly.entity_id
_entity_poly.type
_entity_poly.pdbx_seq_one_letter_code
_entity_poly.pdbx_strand_id
1 'polypeptide(L)'
;PDDVEERKNAERVAARKRRAAAIPQHFQRPVFDASKTTLSEDTERWLVETRCIPQSVIAALRITEQEEFMPQSGKKERCICFNYFEGEQLINTKFRALPKLFKMVQGAELIPYNIDSILGQTSCIIHEGELDAASSIAAGFKSAISVPAGANSNLSWIDRFMETHFEDLEEIIIAVDADSAGIRLRNELINRLGAERCRVVTYGPECKDANEHLCKYGIASLRIAIEQAAEVPLEGIFTAADLHDDLRALFDNGFGPGAETGWEEMDKICTYERGRSVYVTGVPGAGKSEWVDELVLRLCLRHQWKIGFFSPENTPIVYHLRKLIEKLTGHRFQNGCGMTEGLLANSEDFLTENVSHISLKGNVSPDRVLAKAHELVVRRGCRIIVFDPLNRFDHNPQPGQTETQYISNLLNKFTEFAVQHNCLLVVVVHPRKMNRNPVTGITPRVEMYDINGSADFYNKADYGIIVERDKEVGVTRVYVDKVKFKHLGVGGMASFVYDPVSGRYLPCEESHDPSLSADQRVRNTMFDNSCWLPEKELFKSIRY
;
A
#
# COMPACT_ATOMS: atom_id res chain seq x y z
N PRO A 1 -17.96 28.47 -27.41
CA PRO A 1 -17.28 27.18 -27.23
C PRO A 1 -17.06 26.85 -25.75
N ASP A 2 -16.71 27.84 -24.90
CA ASP A 2 -16.39 27.66 -23.49
C ASP A 2 -17.58 27.18 -22.63
N ASP A 3 -18.78 27.67 -22.90
CA ASP A 3 -20.01 27.28 -22.17
C ASP A 3 -20.42 25.80 -22.36
N VAL A 4 -20.05 25.18 -23.47
CA VAL A 4 -20.35 23.77 -23.76
C VAL A 4 -19.36 22.85 -23.07
N GLU A 5 -18.11 23.29 -22.95
CA GLU A 5 -17.03 22.56 -22.28
C GLU A 5 -17.19 22.61 -20.77
N GLU A 6 -17.56 23.77 -20.21
CA GLU A 6 -17.92 23.90 -18.78
C GLU A 6 -19.15 23.06 -18.41
N ARG A 7 -20.19 23.01 -19.23
CA ARG A 7 -21.35 22.13 -18.99
C ARG A 7 -20.97 20.64 -19.03
N LYS A 8 -20.15 20.23 -20.00
CA LYS A 8 -19.68 18.85 -20.08
C LYS A 8 -18.79 18.47 -18.90
N ASN A 9 -17.98 19.41 -18.41
CA ASN A 9 -17.16 19.20 -17.23
C ASN A 9 -18.00 19.10 -15.96
N ALA A 10 -19.00 19.96 -15.81
CA ALA A 10 -19.97 19.91 -14.70
C ALA A 10 -20.79 18.60 -14.70
N GLU A 11 -21.21 18.11 -15.87
CA GLU A 11 -21.91 16.82 -16.01
C GLU A 11 -21.01 15.63 -15.70
N ARG A 12 -19.72 15.66 -16.13
CA ARG A 12 -18.71 14.64 -15.77
C ARG A 12 -18.49 14.59 -14.27
N VAL A 13 -18.30 15.75 -13.63
CA VAL A 13 -18.12 15.88 -12.18
C VAL A 13 -19.36 15.37 -11.44
N ALA A 14 -20.56 15.68 -11.91
CA ALA A 14 -21.81 15.20 -11.32
C ALA A 14 -22.00 13.68 -11.49
N ALA A 15 -21.63 13.12 -12.65
CA ALA A 15 -21.66 11.67 -12.89
C ALA A 15 -20.64 10.91 -12.04
N ARG A 16 -19.42 11.47 -11.87
CA ARG A 16 -18.37 10.93 -11.01
C ARG A 16 -18.77 10.94 -9.54
N LYS A 17 -19.36 12.06 -9.04
CA LYS A 17 -19.92 12.14 -7.67
C LYS A 17 -21.00 11.08 -7.41
N ARG A 18 -21.84 10.76 -8.39
CA ARG A 18 -22.86 9.70 -8.26
C ARG A 18 -22.25 8.30 -8.18
N ARG A 19 -21.11 8.02 -8.86
CA ARG A 19 -20.40 6.74 -8.77
C ARG A 19 -19.66 6.58 -7.44
N ALA A 20 -19.01 7.64 -6.94
CA ALA A 20 -18.32 7.62 -5.65
C ALA A 20 -19.27 7.41 -4.46
N ALA A 21 -20.53 7.81 -4.58
CA ALA A 21 -21.56 7.62 -3.54
C ALA A 21 -22.10 6.16 -3.42
N ALA A 22 -21.61 5.21 -4.21
CA ALA A 22 -22.17 3.87 -4.33
C ALA A 22 -21.57 2.80 -3.38
N ILE A 23 -20.72 3.17 -2.41
CA ILE A 23 -20.18 2.22 -1.42
C ILE A 23 -20.78 2.55 -0.04
N PRO A 24 -21.71 1.75 0.51
CA PRO A 24 -22.26 1.99 1.83
C PRO A 24 -21.28 1.53 2.92
N GLN A 25 -20.35 2.39 3.32
CA GLN A 25 -19.64 2.23 4.58
C GLN A 25 -20.38 3.00 5.67
N HIS A 26 -20.67 2.35 6.79
CA HIS A 26 -21.31 2.99 7.94
C HIS A 26 -20.28 3.77 8.75
N PHE A 27 -19.83 4.91 8.25
CA PHE A 27 -19.01 5.83 9.01
C PHE A 27 -19.83 6.62 10.01
N GLN A 28 -19.24 6.88 11.18
CA GLN A 28 -19.79 7.87 12.12
C GLN A 28 -19.64 9.26 11.50
N ARG A 29 -20.73 10.04 11.51
CA ARG A 29 -20.72 11.43 11.02
C ARG A 29 -20.80 12.36 12.21
N PRO A 30 -19.77 13.20 12.47
CA PRO A 30 -19.89 14.26 13.47
C PRO A 30 -20.92 15.30 13.01
N VAL A 31 -21.53 15.97 13.99
CA VAL A 31 -22.48 17.04 13.71
C VAL A 31 -21.77 18.38 13.87
N PHE A 32 -21.82 19.19 12.82
CA PHE A 32 -21.30 20.56 12.88
C PHE A 32 -22.31 21.46 13.61
N ASP A 33 -21.87 22.00 14.73
CA ASP A 33 -22.68 22.97 15.51
C ASP A 33 -22.24 24.39 15.14
N ALA A 34 -23.01 25.02 14.25
CA ALA A 34 -22.76 26.38 13.80
C ALA A 34 -22.80 27.42 14.93
N SER A 35 -23.41 27.10 16.07
CA SER A 35 -23.45 28.00 17.24
C SER A 35 -22.12 28.02 18.02
N LYS A 36 -21.23 27.06 17.79
CA LYS A 36 -19.90 26.90 18.45
C LYS A 36 -18.76 27.33 17.55
N THR A 37 -18.96 28.28 16.66
CA THR A 37 -17.90 28.72 15.71
C THR A 37 -16.98 29.80 16.27
N THR A 38 -17.28 30.35 17.47
CA THR A 38 -16.49 31.42 18.07
C THR A 38 -15.26 30.85 18.75
N LEU A 39 -14.08 31.29 18.33
CA LEU A 39 -12.82 30.99 19.00
C LEU A 39 -12.68 31.85 20.27
N SER A 40 -12.01 31.33 21.27
CA SER A 40 -11.55 32.16 22.39
C SER A 40 -10.47 33.14 21.93
N GLU A 41 -10.35 34.27 22.63
CA GLU A 41 -9.32 35.27 22.32
C GLU A 41 -7.89 34.68 22.33
N ASP A 42 -7.61 33.74 23.22
CA ASP A 42 -6.30 33.09 23.32
C ASP A 42 -6.03 32.18 22.10
N THR A 43 -7.02 31.40 21.68
CA THR A 43 -6.91 30.54 20.49
C THR A 43 -6.79 31.36 19.22
N GLU A 44 -7.60 32.40 19.09
CA GLU A 44 -7.54 33.32 17.95
C GLU A 44 -6.18 34.02 17.89
N ARG A 45 -5.70 34.55 19.01
CA ARG A 45 -4.37 35.18 19.11
C ARG A 45 -3.27 34.19 18.73
N TRP A 46 -3.34 32.97 19.20
CA TRP A 46 -2.36 31.94 18.86
C TRP A 46 -2.34 31.63 17.37
N LEU A 47 -3.52 31.49 16.72
CA LEU A 47 -3.60 31.27 15.28
C LEU A 47 -3.06 32.46 14.48
N VAL A 48 -3.43 33.68 14.88
CA VAL A 48 -3.07 34.90 14.12
C VAL A 48 -1.63 35.34 14.39
N GLU A 49 -1.21 35.43 15.67
CA GLU A 49 0.09 36.02 16.02
C GLU A 49 1.21 34.95 16.05
N THR A 50 0.91 33.73 16.53
CA THR A 50 1.94 32.67 16.65
C THR A 50 2.05 31.83 15.38
N ARG A 51 0.92 31.55 14.73
CA ARG A 51 0.88 30.74 13.50
C ARG A 51 0.75 31.57 12.23
N CYS A 52 0.61 32.86 12.34
CA CYS A 52 0.52 33.83 11.24
C CYS A 52 -0.62 33.51 10.25
N ILE A 53 -1.71 32.88 10.71
CA ILE A 53 -2.86 32.56 9.88
C ILE A 53 -3.91 33.67 9.99
N PRO A 54 -4.25 34.37 8.88
CA PRO A 54 -5.23 35.46 8.90
C PRO A 54 -6.62 34.99 9.32
N GLN A 55 -7.38 35.86 10.01
CA GLN A 55 -8.78 35.59 10.41
C GLN A 55 -9.66 35.17 9.24
N SER A 56 -9.45 35.75 8.05
CA SER A 56 -10.21 35.39 6.86
C SER A 56 -9.98 33.93 6.43
N VAL A 57 -8.77 33.38 6.63
CA VAL A 57 -8.43 32.00 6.35
C VAL A 57 -9.04 31.08 7.43
N ILE A 58 -8.97 31.47 8.70
CA ILE A 58 -9.58 30.73 9.81
C ILE A 58 -11.09 30.56 9.57
N ALA A 59 -11.77 31.65 9.19
CA ALA A 59 -13.19 31.63 8.88
C ALA A 59 -13.53 30.79 7.64
N ALA A 60 -12.75 30.92 6.55
CA ALA A 60 -12.94 30.17 5.31
C ALA A 60 -12.78 28.66 5.52
N LEU A 61 -11.83 28.25 6.35
CA LEU A 61 -11.58 26.85 6.71
C LEU A 61 -12.50 26.31 7.81
N ARG A 62 -13.42 27.14 8.32
CA ARG A 62 -14.39 26.78 9.39
C ARG A 62 -13.68 26.17 10.61
N ILE A 63 -12.52 26.73 11.00
CA ILE A 63 -11.79 26.32 12.20
C ILE A 63 -12.58 26.77 13.43
N THR A 64 -12.82 25.83 14.35
CA THR A 64 -13.62 26.07 15.55
C THR A 64 -12.87 25.65 16.81
N GLU A 65 -13.47 25.81 17.96
CA GLU A 65 -12.91 25.44 19.25
C GLU A 65 -13.97 24.75 20.10
N GLN A 66 -13.60 23.67 20.81
CA GLN A 66 -14.45 23.03 21.80
C GLN A 66 -13.64 22.30 22.88
N GLU A 67 -14.28 21.97 23.98
CA GLU A 67 -13.73 21.04 24.96
C GLU A 67 -13.91 19.60 24.51
N GLU A 68 -12.80 18.83 24.50
CA GLU A 68 -12.82 17.43 24.07
C GLU A 68 -11.96 16.58 24.99
N PHE A 69 -12.41 15.34 25.27
CA PHE A 69 -11.62 14.40 26.06
C PHE A 69 -10.41 13.90 25.26
N MET A 70 -9.21 14.13 25.79
CA MET A 70 -7.96 13.72 25.18
C MET A 70 -7.41 12.47 25.89
N PRO A 71 -7.39 11.30 25.22
CA PRO A 71 -6.91 10.05 25.84
C PRO A 71 -5.47 10.12 26.36
N GLN A 72 -4.62 10.94 25.70
CA GLN A 72 -3.21 11.08 26.04
C GLN A 72 -3.00 11.80 27.39
N SER A 73 -3.87 12.74 27.75
CA SER A 73 -3.82 13.46 29.04
C SER A 73 -4.82 12.93 30.06
N GLY A 74 -5.78 12.09 29.65
CA GLY A 74 -6.80 11.51 30.49
C GLY A 74 -7.87 12.51 31.01
N LYS A 75 -7.95 13.71 30.41
CA LYS A 75 -8.89 14.77 30.80
C LYS A 75 -9.47 15.51 29.61
N LYS A 76 -10.51 16.33 29.87
CA LYS A 76 -11.01 17.28 28.87
C LYS A 76 -10.04 18.42 28.70
N GLU A 77 -9.74 18.73 27.47
CA GLU A 77 -8.85 19.83 27.06
C GLU A 77 -9.63 20.73 26.10
N ARG A 78 -9.29 22.00 26.11
CA ARG A 78 -9.72 22.92 25.08
C ARG A 78 -8.96 22.63 23.78
N CYS A 79 -9.68 22.31 22.72
CA CYS A 79 -9.11 21.85 21.47
C CYS A 79 -9.51 22.76 20.32
N ILE A 80 -8.53 23.08 19.48
CA ILE A 80 -8.77 23.63 18.14
C ILE A 80 -9.30 22.49 17.29
N CYS A 81 -10.39 22.75 16.56
CA CYS A 81 -11.09 21.81 15.73
C CYS A 81 -10.83 22.11 14.25
N PHE A 82 -10.09 21.24 13.59
CA PHE A 82 -9.98 21.24 12.13
C PHE A 82 -11.12 20.40 11.58
N ASN A 83 -12.07 21.02 10.92
CA ASN A 83 -13.30 20.41 10.45
C ASN A 83 -13.15 20.02 8.98
N TYR A 84 -13.32 18.73 8.67
CA TYR A 84 -13.17 18.17 7.34
C TYR A 84 -14.54 18.07 6.68
N PHE A 85 -14.75 18.87 5.67
CA PHE A 85 -16.02 18.94 4.95
C PHE A 85 -15.91 18.30 3.56
N GLU A 86 -17.04 17.78 3.09
CA GLU A 86 -17.33 17.46 1.71
C GLU A 86 -18.67 18.09 1.36
N GLY A 87 -18.67 19.12 0.54
CA GLY A 87 -19.79 20.04 0.38
C GLY A 87 -20.11 20.76 1.69
N GLU A 88 -21.38 20.70 2.09
CA GLU A 88 -21.82 21.26 3.38
C GLU A 88 -21.81 20.23 4.52
N GLN A 89 -21.45 18.98 4.25
CA GLN A 89 -21.46 17.91 5.24
C GLN A 89 -20.12 17.84 5.97
N LEU A 90 -20.17 17.88 7.32
CA LEU A 90 -19.00 17.57 8.14
C LEU A 90 -18.78 16.06 8.13
N ILE A 91 -17.61 15.64 7.67
CA ILE A 91 -17.22 14.24 7.52
C ILE A 91 -16.40 13.78 8.72
N ASN A 92 -15.46 14.62 9.18
CA ASN A 92 -14.58 14.32 10.31
C ASN A 92 -14.15 15.60 11.02
N THR A 93 -13.61 15.49 12.21
CA THR A 93 -12.97 16.59 12.95
C THR A 93 -11.69 16.08 13.59
N LYS A 94 -10.60 16.81 13.38
CA LYS A 94 -9.35 16.61 14.09
C LYS A 94 -9.22 17.64 15.21
N PHE A 95 -9.08 17.12 16.42
CA PHE A 95 -8.94 17.92 17.63
C PHE A 95 -7.46 18.09 17.96
N ARG A 96 -7.06 19.33 18.24
CA ARG A 96 -5.71 19.67 18.67
C ARG A 96 -5.75 20.42 19.99
N ALA A 97 -5.25 19.80 21.05
CA ALA A 97 -5.02 20.44 22.32
C ALA A 97 -3.56 20.96 22.45
N LEU A 98 -3.35 21.88 23.40
CA LEU A 98 -2.02 22.33 23.80
C LEU A 98 -1.64 21.63 25.13
N PRO A 99 -0.43 21.03 25.22
CA PRO A 99 0.60 20.88 24.19
C PRO A 99 0.18 19.88 23.11
N LYS A 100 0.85 19.77 22.00
CA LYS A 100 0.58 18.98 20.76
C LYS A 100 -0.07 17.59 20.98
N LEU A 101 -1.32 17.53 21.47
CA LEU A 101 -2.11 16.31 21.56
C LEU A 101 -3.15 16.33 20.43
N PHE A 102 -3.29 15.20 19.76
CA PHE A 102 -4.20 15.07 18.62
C PHE A 102 -5.16 13.91 18.80
N LYS A 103 -6.36 14.08 18.30
CA LYS A 103 -7.39 13.05 18.25
C LYS A 103 -8.31 13.34 17.05
N MET A 104 -8.79 12.29 16.39
CA MET A 104 -9.87 12.39 15.39
C MET A 104 -11.13 11.73 15.93
N VAL A 105 -12.27 12.03 15.31
CA VAL A 105 -13.54 11.37 15.64
C VAL A 105 -13.42 9.88 15.31
N GLN A 106 -13.62 9.05 16.33
CA GLN A 106 -13.51 7.60 16.18
C GLN A 106 -14.59 7.05 15.22
N GLY A 107 -14.18 6.25 14.25
CA GLY A 107 -15.11 5.67 13.28
C GLY A 107 -15.62 6.64 12.22
N ALA A 108 -15.12 7.87 12.17
CA ALA A 108 -15.39 8.79 11.07
C ALA A 108 -14.49 8.49 9.87
N GLU A 109 -14.98 8.84 8.70
CA GLU A 109 -14.25 8.64 7.45
C GLU A 109 -13.02 9.55 7.37
N LEU A 110 -11.91 9.04 6.85
CA LEU A 110 -10.71 9.83 6.60
C LEU A 110 -10.76 10.43 5.19
N ILE A 111 -10.88 11.74 5.14
CA ILE A 111 -10.81 12.53 3.90
C ILE A 111 -9.73 13.61 4.02
N PRO A 112 -9.14 14.09 2.91
CA PRO A 112 -8.24 15.24 2.98
C PRO A 112 -8.91 16.49 3.54
N TYR A 113 -8.16 17.25 4.30
CA TYR A 113 -8.62 18.56 4.77
C TYR A 113 -8.76 19.52 3.59
N ASN A 114 -9.88 20.25 3.53
CA ASN A 114 -10.19 21.20 2.46
C ASN A 114 -10.32 20.57 1.07
N ILE A 115 -10.77 19.31 0.98
CA ILE A 115 -10.79 18.52 -0.28
C ILE A 115 -11.57 19.19 -1.42
N ASP A 116 -12.70 19.85 -1.11
CA ASP A 116 -13.52 20.49 -2.13
C ASP A 116 -12.81 21.64 -2.87
N SER A 117 -11.75 22.19 -2.28
CA SER A 117 -10.99 23.29 -2.89
C SER A 117 -10.27 22.91 -4.18
N ILE A 118 -10.05 21.62 -4.41
CA ILE A 118 -9.36 21.10 -5.61
C ILE A 118 -10.35 20.57 -6.67
N LEU A 119 -11.64 20.54 -6.37
CA LEU A 119 -12.65 20.05 -7.29
C LEU A 119 -12.75 20.94 -8.53
N GLY A 120 -12.48 20.37 -9.71
CA GLY A 120 -12.49 21.07 -10.99
C GLY A 120 -11.32 22.05 -11.19
N GLN A 121 -10.28 21.96 -10.38
CA GLN A 121 -9.02 22.69 -10.57
C GLN A 121 -8.07 21.91 -11.46
N THR A 122 -7.12 22.63 -12.06
CA THR A 122 -6.00 22.04 -12.83
C THR A 122 -4.74 21.85 -12.00
N SER A 123 -4.66 22.48 -10.81
CA SER A 123 -3.52 22.35 -9.90
C SER A 123 -3.96 22.29 -8.45
N CYS A 124 -3.16 21.60 -7.62
CA CYS A 124 -3.36 21.59 -6.17
C CYS A 124 -2.03 21.56 -5.41
N ILE A 125 -2.10 21.89 -4.11
CA ILE A 125 -0.98 21.76 -3.19
C ILE A 125 -1.38 20.75 -2.10
N ILE A 126 -0.52 19.78 -1.83
CA ILE A 126 -0.73 18.75 -0.81
C ILE A 126 0.26 18.95 0.33
N HIS A 127 -0.27 19.15 1.53
CA HIS A 127 0.47 19.31 2.78
C HIS A 127 0.33 18.10 3.69
N GLU A 128 1.21 18.01 4.69
CA GLU A 128 1.09 17.01 5.75
C GLU A 128 0.07 17.45 6.82
N GLY A 129 0.06 18.73 7.20
CA GLY A 129 -0.75 19.28 8.27
C GLY A 129 -1.76 20.34 7.84
N GLU A 130 -2.79 20.55 8.67
CA GLU A 130 -3.87 21.50 8.41
C GLU A 130 -3.40 22.95 8.49
N LEU A 131 -2.44 23.23 9.38
CA LEU A 131 -1.84 24.58 9.50
C LEU A 131 -0.98 24.93 8.29
N ASP A 132 -0.35 23.93 7.68
CA ASP A 132 0.45 24.11 6.47
C ASP A 132 -0.43 24.41 5.27
N ALA A 133 -1.56 23.70 5.14
CA ALA A 133 -2.58 24.02 4.14
C ALA A 133 -3.13 25.44 4.35
N ALA A 134 -3.43 25.81 5.59
CA ALA A 134 -3.87 27.17 5.94
C ALA A 134 -2.82 28.24 5.60
N SER A 135 -1.53 27.91 5.77
CA SER A 135 -0.40 28.80 5.41
C SER A 135 -0.33 29.06 3.91
N SER A 136 -0.51 28.03 3.10
CA SER A 136 -0.57 28.17 1.64
C SER A 136 -1.79 28.96 1.18
N ILE A 137 -2.93 28.79 1.84
CA ILE A 137 -4.14 29.59 1.56
C ILE A 137 -3.88 31.06 1.92
N ALA A 138 -3.20 31.33 3.05
CA ALA A 138 -2.78 32.69 3.43
C ALA A 138 -1.81 33.31 2.40
N ALA A 139 -0.97 32.49 1.76
CA ALA A 139 -0.10 32.91 0.66
C ALA A 139 -0.82 33.09 -0.69
N GLY A 140 -2.14 32.82 -0.76
CA GLY A 140 -3.00 33.04 -1.93
C GLY A 140 -3.35 31.80 -2.75
N PHE A 141 -2.90 30.61 -2.31
CA PHE A 141 -3.18 29.34 -3.00
C PHE A 141 -4.43 28.66 -2.42
N LYS A 142 -5.56 28.85 -3.07
CA LYS A 142 -6.87 28.36 -2.57
C LYS A 142 -6.99 26.84 -2.62
N SER A 143 -6.37 26.19 -3.61
CA SER A 143 -6.40 24.74 -3.84
C SER A 143 -5.35 24.00 -3.01
N ALA A 144 -5.24 24.33 -1.73
CA ALA A 144 -4.33 23.69 -0.79
C ALA A 144 -5.10 22.75 0.15
N ILE A 145 -4.68 21.50 0.19
CA ILE A 145 -5.25 20.44 1.02
C ILE A 145 -4.19 19.87 1.96
N SER A 146 -4.61 19.15 3.01
CA SER A 146 -3.67 18.31 3.76
C SER A 146 -4.15 16.87 3.85
N VAL A 147 -3.19 15.95 3.98
CA VAL A 147 -3.51 14.54 4.20
C VAL A 147 -4.23 14.32 5.53
N PRO A 148 -5.16 13.36 5.65
CA PRO A 148 -6.04 13.27 6.83
C PRO A 148 -5.32 12.81 8.11
N ALA A 149 -4.24 12.04 8.02
CA ALA A 149 -3.62 11.36 9.16
C ALA A 149 -2.12 11.70 9.34
N GLY A 150 -1.65 12.85 8.81
CA GLY A 150 -0.23 13.22 8.83
C GLY A 150 0.63 12.29 7.97
N ALA A 151 1.93 12.18 8.26
CA ALA A 151 2.89 11.37 7.47
C ALA A 151 2.66 9.86 7.55
N ASN A 152 1.41 9.40 7.47
CA ASN A 152 1.07 8.00 7.36
C ASN A 152 1.15 7.57 5.89
N SER A 153 1.85 6.48 5.60
CA SER A 153 1.97 5.92 4.25
C SER A 153 0.67 5.28 3.72
N ASN A 154 -0.38 5.20 4.53
CA ASN A 154 -1.69 4.74 4.06
C ASN A 154 -2.39 5.85 3.28
N LEU A 155 -2.35 5.76 1.95
CA LEU A 155 -2.98 6.68 1.02
C LEU A 155 -4.32 6.14 0.46
N SER A 156 -4.98 5.20 1.15
CA SER A 156 -6.25 4.60 0.70
C SER A 156 -7.37 5.64 0.51
N TRP A 157 -7.32 6.76 1.21
CA TRP A 157 -8.24 7.87 1.02
C TRP A 157 -8.21 8.46 -0.39
N ILE A 158 -7.06 8.37 -1.10
CA ILE A 158 -6.95 8.83 -2.49
C ILE A 158 -7.88 8.04 -3.42
N ASP A 159 -8.08 6.74 -3.16
CA ASP A 159 -8.88 5.87 -4.02
C ASP A 159 -10.29 6.42 -4.25
N ARG A 160 -10.89 6.97 -3.18
CA ARG A 160 -12.22 7.57 -3.25
C ARG A 160 -12.26 8.85 -4.10
N PHE A 161 -11.20 9.64 -4.03
CA PHE A 161 -11.15 10.96 -4.67
C PHE A 161 -10.42 10.97 -6.02
N MET A 162 -9.79 9.85 -6.41
CA MET A 162 -8.97 9.78 -7.61
C MET A 162 -9.72 10.25 -8.85
N GLU A 163 -10.88 9.64 -9.15
CA GLU A 163 -11.64 9.94 -10.36
C GLU A 163 -12.31 11.32 -10.33
N THR A 164 -12.58 11.87 -9.16
CA THR A 164 -13.38 13.10 -9.02
C THR A 164 -12.54 14.34 -8.78
N HIS A 165 -11.38 14.20 -8.13
CA HIS A 165 -10.58 15.34 -7.67
C HIS A 165 -9.15 15.34 -8.22
N PHE A 166 -8.55 14.15 -8.45
CA PHE A 166 -7.12 14.06 -8.80
C PHE A 166 -6.85 13.72 -10.27
N GLU A 167 -7.79 13.09 -10.99
CA GLU A 167 -7.54 12.60 -12.35
C GLU A 167 -7.28 13.74 -13.34
N ASP A 168 -8.01 14.86 -13.20
CA ASP A 168 -7.92 15.99 -14.13
C ASP A 168 -6.86 17.05 -13.71
N LEU A 169 -6.13 16.84 -12.60
CA LEU A 169 -5.06 17.73 -12.20
C LEU A 169 -3.85 17.58 -13.13
N GLU A 170 -3.39 18.69 -13.67
CA GLU A 170 -2.20 18.78 -14.52
C GLU A 170 -0.93 18.99 -13.67
N GLU A 171 -1.05 19.70 -12.54
CA GLU A 171 0.06 20.00 -11.65
C GLU A 171 -0.32 19.71 -10.18
N ILE A 172 0.55 18.98 -9.49
CA ILE A 172 0.40 18.65 -8.06
C ILE A 172 1.66 19.07 -7.33
N ILE A 173 1.54 20.10 -6.50
CA ILE A 173 2.66 20.62 -5.70
C ILE A 173 2.66 19.89 -4.36
N ILE A 174 3.71 19.12 -4.08
CA ILE A 174 3.89 18.38 -2.83
C ILE A 174 4.70 19.25 -1.87
N ALA A 175 4.05 19.67 -0.80
CA ALA A 175 4.55 20.62 0.18
C ALA A 175 4.48 20.04 1.62
N VAL A 176 4.95 18.80 1.77
CA VAL A 176 4.98 18.05 3.03
C VAL A 176 6.22 18.45 3.87
N ASP A 177 6.28 17.94 5.12
CA ASP A 177 7.38 18.23 6.03
C ASP A 177 8.73 17.74 5.46
N ALA A 178 9.81 18.47 5.75
CA ALA A 178 11.17 18.12 5.30
C ALA A 178 11.87 17.10 6.23
N ASP A 179 11.13 16.41 7.10
CA ASP A 179 11.67 15.35 7.94
C ASP A 179 11.54 13.96 7.30
N SER A 180 12.09 12.93 7.95
CA SER A 180 12.10 11.57 7.41
C SER A 180 10.69 10.98 7.16
N ALA A 181 9.69 11.42 7.90
CA ALA A 181 8.31 10.98 7.75
C ALA A 181 7.65 11.67 6.55
N GLY A 182 7.83 12.99 6.42
CA GLY A 182 7.35 13.76 5.28
C GLY A 182 8.02 13.35 3.96
N ILE A 183 9.31 13.02 3.96
CA ILE A 183 10.01 12.49 2.77
C ILE A 183 9.38 11.17 2.31
N ARG A 184 9.06 10.25 3.23
CA ARG A 184 8.35 9.01 2.87
C ARG A 184 6.97 9.29 2.27
N LEU A 185 6.21 10.18 2.90
CA LEU A 185 4.90 10.61 2.40
C LEU A 185 5.02 11.24 1.01
N ARG A 186 6.00 12.12 0.79
CA ARG A 186 6.32 12.73 -0.52
C ARG A 186 6.50 11.66 -1.60
N ASN A 187 7.37 10.68 -1.34
CA ASN A 187 7.69 9.65 -2.31
C ASN A 187 6.47 8.76 -2.61
N GLU A 188 5.64 8.44 -1.61
CA GLU A 188 4.39 7.70 -1.82
C GLU A 188 3.37 8.51 -2.62
N LEU A 189 3.24 9.82 -2.37
CA LEU A 189 2.36 10.69 -3.15
C LEU A 189 2.81 10.77 -4.61
N ILE A 190 4.12 10.95 -4.87
CA ILE A 190 4.68 10.96 -6.22
C ILE A 190 4.38 9.63 -6.94
N ASN A 191 4.65 8.50 -6.29
CA ASN A 191 4.37 7.18 -6.86
C ASN A 191 2.87 6.94 -7.15
N ARG A 192 2.01 7.53 -6.32
CA ARG A 192 0.56 7.35 -6.45
C ARG A 192 -0.09 8.28 -7.46
N LEU A 193 0.45 9.50 -7.59
CA LEU A 193 -0.15 10.57 -8.39
C LEU A 193 0.54 10.77 -9.75
N GLY A 194 1.74 10.23 -9.95
CA GLY A 194 2.54 10.35 -11.16
C GLY A 194 3.60 11.46 -11.05
N ALA A 195 4.87 11.08 -11.25
CA ALA A 195 6.02 11.99 -11.12
C ALA A 195 5.98 13.15 -12.13
N GLU A 196 5.43 12.90 -13.31
CA GLU A 196 5.37 13.84 -14.45
C GLU A 196 4.55 15.10 -14.17
N ARG A 197 3.61 15.03 -13.21
CA ARG A 197 2.77 16.16 -12.81
C ARG A 197 3.03 16.63 -11.39
N CYS A 198 4.00 16.02 -10.69
CA CYS A 198 4.37 16.39 -9.34
C CYS A 198 5.53 17.39 -9.34
N ARG A 199 5.45 18.38 -8.43
CA ARG A 199 6.55 19.27 -8.07
C ARG A 199 6.73 19.27 -6.55
N VAL A 200 7.93 19.56 -6.08
CA VAL A 200 8.28 19.50 -4.65
C VAL A 200 8.73 20.86 -4.16
N VAL A 201 8.13 21.31 -3.08
CA VAL A 201 8.50 22.56 -2.41
C VAL A 201 9.77 22.36 -1.58
N THR A 202 10.70 23.30 -1.66
CA THR A 202 11.84 23.39 -0.75
C THR A 202 11.64 24.61 0.14
N TYR A 203 11.61 24.39 1.46
CA TYR A 203 11.47 25.46 2.43
C TYR A 203 12.79 26.16 2.71
N GLY A 204 12.71 27.38 3.25
CA GLY A 204 13.89 28.15 3.64
C GLY A 204 14.68 27.47 4.76
N PRO A 205 15.93 27.89 4.98
CA PRO A 205 16.80 27.31 6.00
C PRO A 205 16.13 27.22 7.37
N GLU A 206 16.31 26.10 8.06
CA GLU A 206 15.75 25.82 9.40
C GLU A 206 14.21 25.81 9.46
N CYS A 207 13.52 25.67 8.32
CA CYS A 207 12.08 25.46 8.27
C CYS A 207 11.81 24.06 7.75
N LYS A 208 10.98 23.31 8.48
CA LYS A 208 10.62 21.94 8.08
C LYS A 208 9.26 21.87 7.37
N ASP A 209 8.41 22.86 7.56
CA ASP A 209 7.05 22.90 7.03
C ASP A 209 6.66 24.30 6.55
N ALA A 210 5.49 24.40 5.90
CA ALA A 210 5.00 25.65 5.32
C ALA A 210 4.65 26.68 6.39
N ASN A 211 4.15 26.27 7.56
CA ASN A 211 3.80 27.18 8.63
C ASN A 211 5.04 27.77 9.30
N GLU A 212 6.09 26.99 9.53
CA GLU A 212 7.37 27.51 10.03
C GLU A 212 7.98 28.52 9.03
N HIS A 213 7.93 28.21 7.73
CA HIS A 213 8.37 29.14 6.69
C HIS A 213 7.58 30.44 6.69
N LEU A 214 6.23 30.33 6.77
CA LEU A 214 5.36 31.50 6.85
C LEU A 214 5.69 32.38 8.05
N CYS A 215 5.81 31.79 9.24
CA CYS A 215 6.09 32.53 10.48
C CYS A 215 7.46 33.18 10.46
N LYS A 216 8.46 32.56 9.84
CA LYS A 216 9.83 33.05 9.84
C LYS A 216 10.11 34.08 8.73
N TYR A 217 9.61 33.82 7.53
CA TYR A 217 9.96 34.58 6.32
C TYR A 217 8.77 35.35 5.72
N GLY A 218 7.56 35.16 6.22
CA GLY A 218 6.36 35.86 5.78
C GLY A 218 5.69 35.31 4.51
N ILE A 219 4.51 35.84 4.22
CA ILE A 219 3.62 35.39 3.15
C ILE A 219 4.31 35.42 1.76
N ALA A 220 5.02 36.51 1.45
CA ALA A 220 5.64 36.68 0.13
C ALA A 220 6.73 35.63 -0.12
N SER A 221 7.51 35.27 0.90
CA SER A 221 8.56 34.26 0.79
C SER A 221 7.98 32.87 0.63
N LEU A 222 6.92 32.52 1.38
CA LEU A 222 6.24 31.24 1.21
C LEU A 222 5.62 31.10 -0.19
N ARG A 223 5.02 32.19 -0.69
CA ARG A 223 4.49 32.22 -2.06
C ARG A 223 5.56 31.90 -3.09
N ILE A 224 6.71 32.55 -3.00
CA ILE A 224 7.85 32.32 -3.91
C ILE A 224 8.32 30.86 -3.80
N ALA A 225 8.45 30.30 -2.59
CA ALA A 225 8.89 28.93 -2.39
C ALA A 225 7.93 27.91 -3.05
N ILE A 226 6.63 28.17 -3.01
CA ILE A 226 5.62 27.32 -3.67
C ILE A 226 5.67 27.51 -5.19
N GLU A 227 5.73 28.73 -5.70
CA GLU A 227 5.82 29.04 -7.13
C GLU A 227 7.12 28.48 -7.77
N GLN A 228 8.17 28.33 -6.98
CA GLN A 228 9.46 27.77 -7.39
C GLN A 228 9.59 26.27 -7.04
N ALA A 229 8.49 25.57 -6.77
CA ALA A 229 8.54 24.15 -6.53
C ALA A 229 9.28 23.43 -7.67
N ALA A 230 10.27 22.63 -7.31
CA ALA A 230 11.13 21.94 -8.27
C ALA A 230 10.40 20.76 -8.91
N GLU A 231 10.64 20.52 -10.19
CA GLU A 231 10.22 19.29 -10.84
C GLU A 231 10.86 18.08 -10.12
N VAL A 232 10.15 16.97 -10.12
CA VAL A 232 10.76 15.71 -9.66
C VAL A 232 11.97 15.44 -10.56
N PRO A 233 13.16 15.07 -10.00
CA PRO A 233 14.37 14.89 -10.79
C PRO A 233 14.17 14.07 -12.05
N LEU A 234 14.93 14.39 -13.10
CA LEU A 234 14.88 13.67 -14.37
C LEU A 234 15.04 12.17 -14.13
N GLU A 235 14.17 11.38 -14.74
CA GLU A 235 14.14 9.95 -14.59
C GLU A 235 15.54 9.33 -14.83
N GLY A 236 16.07 8.68 -13.80
CA GLY A 236 17.33 7.93 -13.88
C GLY A 236 18.62 8.72 -13.67
N ILE A 237 18.57 10.03 -13.38
CA ILE A 237 19.79 10.84 -13.10
C ILE A 237 19.70 11.42 -11.70
N PHE A 238 20.52 10.88 -10.78
CA PHE A 238 20.59 11.35 -9.39
C PHE A 238 22.03 11.68 -9.02
N THR A 239 22.21 12.79 -8.33
CA THR A 239 23.46 13.13 -7.63
C THR A 239 23.32 12.80 -6.13
N ALA A 240 24.42 12.77 -5.40
CA ALA A 240 24.36 12.60 -3.95
C ALA A 240 23.59 13.76 -3.26
N ALA A 241 23.56 14.95 -3.89
CA ALA A 241 22.80 16.09 -3.39
C ALA A 241 21.29 15.85 -3.52
N ASP A 242 20.83 15.26 -4.62
CA ASP A 242 19.41 14.93 -4.86
C ASP A 242 18.89 13.88 -3.87
N LEU A 243 19.79 13.05 -3.34
CA LEU A 243 19.48 11.97 -2.38
C LEU A 243 19.94 12.31 -0.96
N HIS A 244 20.29 13.58 -0.68
CA HIS A 244 20.87 13.98 0.61
C HIS A 244 19.95 13.61 1.79
N ASP A 245 18.67 13.94 1.69
CA ASP A 245 17.69 13.71 2.75
C ASP A 245 17.45 12.20 2.97
N ASP A 246 17.36 11.44 1.87
CA ASP A 246 17.22 9.98 1.94
C ASP A 246 18.46 9.33 2.57
N LEU A 247 19.67 9.81 2.23
CA LEU A 247 20.92 9.37 2.83
C LEU A 247 21.00 9.70 4.32
N ARG A 248 20.57 10.91 4.71
CA ARG A 248 20.52 11.31 6.13
C ARG A 248 19.50 10.45 6.89
N ALA A 249 18.31 10.25 6.36
CA ALA A 249 17.30 9.39 6.97
C ALA A 249 17.82 7.95 7.15
N LEU A 250 18.52 7.42 6.15
CA LEU A 250 19.15 6.10 6.22
C LEU A 250 20.29 6.05 7.25
N PHE A 251 21.09 7.12 7.35
CA PHE A 251 22.19 7.21 8.33
C PHE A 251 21.65 7.25 9.77
N ASP A 252 20.61 8.05 10.00
CA ASP A 252 20.06 8.29 11.34
C ASP A 252 19.21 7.11 11.84
N ASN A 253 18.47 6.43 10.96
CA ASN A 253 17.52 5.36 11.32
C ASN A 253 17.99 3.94 10.94
N GLY A 254 19.05 3.82 10.14
CA GLY A 254 19.48 2.54 9.55
C GLY A 254 18.49 2.03 8.49
N PHE A 255 18.75 0.83 7.98
CA PHE A 255 17.77 0.10 7.16
C PHE A 255 16.62 -0.33 8.08
N GLY A 256 15.40 0.07 7.75
CA GLY A 256 14.23 -0.44 8.45
C GLY A 256 14.10 -1.97 8.32
N PRO A 257 13.44 -2.64 9.26
CA PRO A 257 13.10 -4.05 9.07
C PRO A 257 12.20 -4.16 7.83
N GLY A 258 12.41 -5.20 7.03
CA GLY A 258 11.50 -5.55 5.95
C GLY A 258 10.11 -5.93 6.50
N ALA A 259 9.14 -6.03 5.62
CA ALA A 259 7.80 -6.45 5.99
C ALA A 259 7.80 -7.93 6.40
N GLU A 260 7.38 -8.20 7.62
CA GLU A 260 7.25 -9.53 8.20
C GLU A 260 5.95 -10.20 7.78
N THR A 261 5.99 -11.51 7.59
CA THR A 261 4.84 -12.35 7.23
C THR A 261 4.02 -12.77 8.46
N GLY A 262 4.64 -12.75 9.64
CA GLY A 262 4.11 -13.33 10.87
C GLY A 262 4.29 -14.85 10.95
N TRP A 263 5.00 -15.46 10.01
CA TRP A 263 5.58 -16.78 10.17
C TRP A 263 6.99 -16.59 10.75
N GLU A 264 7.13 -16.77 12.05
CA GLU A 264 8.38 -16.46 12.77
C GLU A 264 9.62 -17.08 12.10
N GLU A 265 9.53 -18.35 11.68
CA GLU A 265 10.64 -19.05 11.02
C GLU A 265 10.96 -18.48 9.64
N MET A 266 9.95 -18.01 8.88
CA MET A 266 10.18 -17.29 7.63
C MET A 266 10.80 -15.92 7.86
N ASP A 267 10.32 -15.18 8.85
CA ASP A 267 10.75 -13.82 9.13
C ASP A 267 12.21 -13.78 9.63
N LYS A 268 12.71 -14.87 10.25
CA LYS A 268 14.14 -15.05 10.60
C LYS A 268 15.06 -15.16 9.38
N ILE A 269 14.56 -15.68 8.25
CA ILE A 269 15.37 -15.95 7.05
C ILE A 269 15.10 -14.95 5.92
N CYS A 270 13.90 -14.35 5.90
CA CYS A 270 13.51 -13.43 4.82
C CYS A 270 12.35 -12.52 5.25
N THR A 271 12.53 -11.22 5.11
CA THR A 271 11.47 -10.21 5.16
C THR A 271 11.33 -9.54 3.80
N TYR A 272 10.22 -8.87 3.54
CA TYR A 272 9.89 -8.36 2.21
C TYR A 272 9.94 -6.84 2.14
N GLU A 273 10.32 -6.33 0.97
CA GLU A 273 10.35 -4.90 0.68
C GLU A 273 9.64 -4.61 -0.64
N ARG A 274 8.91 -3.49 -0.72
CA ARG A 274 8.33 -3.01 -1.98
C ARG A 274 9.44 -2.56 -2.93
N GLY A 275 9.11 -2.50 -4.23
CA GLY A 275 10.11 -2.23 -5.27
C GLY A 275 10.98 -3.45 -5.60
N ARG A 276 10.55 -4.65 -5.24
CA ARG A 276 11.31 -5.90 -5.40
C ARG A 276 10.52 -6.96 -6.15
N SER A 277 11.26 -7.88 -6.78
CA SER A 277 10.72 -9.03 -7.48
C SER A 277 10.96 -10.34 -6.71
N VAL A 278 9.92 -11.15 -6.59
CA VAL A 278 9.93 -12.47 -5.95
C VAL A 278 9.60 -13.52 -7.01
N TYR A 279 10.48 -14.46 -7.24
CA TYR A 279 10.19 -15.60 -8.11
C TYR A 279 10.00 -16.86 -7.28
N VAL A 280 8.84 -17.50 -7.45
CA VAL A 280 8.45 -18.70 -6.70
C VAL A 280 8.38 -19.88 -7.64
N THR A 281 9.17 -20.92 -7.39
CA THR A 281 9.21 -22.14 -8.19
C THR A 281 9.00 -23.40 -7.36
N GLY A 282 8.96 -24.55 -8.00
CA GLY A 282 8.77 -25.89 -7.42
C GLY A 282 8.01 -26.79 -8.37
N VAL A 283 8.03 -28.10 -8.13
CA VAL A 283 7.35 -29.06 -9.00
C VAL A 283 5.83 -28.80 -9.09
N PRO A 284 5.15 -29.21 -10.18
CA PRO A 284 3.70 -29.14 -10.26
C PRO A 284 3.04 -29.88 -9.07
N GLY A 285 2.05 -29.23 -8.44
CA GLY A 285 1.34 -29.79 -7.28
C GLY A 285 2.09 -29.65 -5.94
N ALA A 286 3.21 -28.92 -5.89
CA ALA A 286 3.92 -28.64 -4.63
C ALA A 286 3.22 -27.62 -3.71
N GLY A 287 2.19 -26.91 -4.21
CA GLY A 287 1.45 -25.93 -3.41
C GLY A 287 1.92 -24.49 -3.58
N LYS A 288 2.67 -24.16 -4.64
CA LYS A 288 3.18 -22.81 -4.92
C LYS A 288 2.12 -21.71 -4.80
N SER A 289 1.04 -21.85 -5.59
CA SER A 289 -0.05 -20.86 -5.61
C SER A 289 -0.73 -20.72 -4.25
N GLU A 290 -0.98 -21.83 -3.56
CA GLU A 290 -1.56 -21.83 -2.21
C GLU A 290 -0.67 -21.12 -1.19
N TRP A 291 0.65 -21.32 -1.29
CA TRP A 291 1.61 -20.67 -0.41
C TRP A 291 1.74 -19.17 -0.73
N VAL A 292 1.77 -18.80 -2.02
CA VAL A 292 1.79 -17.39 -2.46
C VAL A 292 0.52 -16.67 -2.01
N ASP A 293 -0.66 -17.28 -2.17
CA ASP A 293 -1.93 -16.70 -1.71
C ASP A 293 -1.87 -16.35 -0.22
N GLU A 294 -1.33 -17.25 0.62
CA GLU A 294 -1.21 -16.98 2.04
C GLU A 294 -0.13 -15.92 2.33
N LEU A 295 1.03 -15.99 1.68
CA LEU A 295 2.08 -15.00 1.83
C LEU A 295 1.54 -13.58 1.61
N VAL A 296 0.87 -13.36 0.48
CA VAL A 296 0.40 -12.02 0.12
C VAL A 296 -0.78 -11.55 0.99
N LEU A 297 -1.66 -12.47 1.44
CA LEU A 297 -2.69 -12.16 2.42
C LEU A 297 -2.10 -11.71 3.76
N ARG A 298 -1.05 -12.40 4.26
CA ARG A 298 -0.36 -12.04 5.50
C ARG A 298 0.28 -10.66 5.38
N LEU A 299 0.97 -10.38 4.28
CA LEU A 299 1.53 -9.06 4.03
C LEU A 299 0.44 -7.97 3.92
N CYS A 300 -0.69 -8.29 3.31
CA CYS A 300 -1.84 -7.40 3.24
C CYS A 300 -2.41 -7.09 4.63
N LEU A 301 -2.65 -8.11 5.45
CA LEU A 301 -3.20 -7.97 6.80
C LEU A 301 -2.28 -7.17 7.74
N ARG A 302 -0.97 -7.43 7.68
CA ARG A 302 0.01 -6.83 8.59
C ARG A 302 0.47 -5.43 8.17
N HIS A 303 0.58 -5.20 6.87
CA HIS A 303 1.20 -3.99 6.30
C HIS A 303 0.24 -3.18 5.41
N GLN A 304 -1.03 -3.60 5.30
CA GLN A 304 -2.04 -2.94 4.47
C GLN A 304 -1.64 -2.83 2.99
N TRP A 305 -0.86 -3.79 2.50
CA TRP A 305 -0.46 -3.85 1.09
C TRP A 305 -1.56 -4.51 0.27
N LYS A 306 -2.36 -3.72 -0.42
CA LYS A 306 -3.42 -4.20 -1.31
C LYS A 306 -2.84 -5.06 -2.43
N ILE A 307 -3.60 -6.06 -2.87
CA ILE A 307 -3.14 -7.11 -3.76
C ILE A 307 -3.84 -7.02 -5.12
N GLY A 308 -3.07 -7.08 -6.20
CA GLY A 308 -3.55 -7.29 -7.56
C GLY A 308 -3.12 -8.65 -8.08
N PHE A 309 -4.08 -9.52 -8.44
CA PHE A 309 -3.81 -10.84 -9.00
C PHE A 309 -4.03 -10.87 -10.51
N PHE A 310 -3.06 -11.44 -11.24
CA PHE A 310 -3.27 -12.02 -12.55
C PHE A 310 -3.03 -13.53 -12.42
N SER A 311 -4.10 -14.30 -12.24
CA SER A 311 -4.06 -15.73 -12.00
C SER A 311 -5.08 -16.47 -12.90
N PRO A 312 -4.76 -16.63 -14.19
CA PRO A 312 -5.67 -17.23 -15.16
C PRO A 312 -5.96 -18.72 -14.92
N GLU A 313 -5.16 -19.40 -14.12
CA GLU A 313 -5.44 -20.80 -13.71
C GLU A 313 -6.52 -20.90 -12.62
N ASN A 314 -6.73 -19.83 -11.86
CA ASN A 314 -7.80 -19.73 -10.86
C ASN A 314 -9.10 -19.18 -11.49
N THR A 315 -9.58 -19.84 -12.54
CA THR A 315 -10.83 -19.48 -13.25
C THR A 315 -11.89 -20.57 -13.02
N PRO A 316 -13.13 -20.19 -12.68
CA PRO A 316 -13.64 -18.83 -12.45
C PRO A 316 -13.08 -18.17 -11.18
N ILE A 317 -12.98 -16.85 -11.18
CA ILE A 317 -12.37 -16.04 -10.08
C ILE A 317 -13.01 -16.38 -8.73
N VAL A 318 -14.29 -16.72 -8.69
CA VAL A 318 -15.00 -17.09 -7.45
C VAL A 318 -14.33 -18.28 -6.73
N TYR A 319 -13.66 -19.18 -7.45
CA TYR A 319 -12.93 -20.29 -6.83
C TYR A 319 -11.66 -19.79 -6.13
N HIS A 320 -11.02 -18.77 -6.66
CA HIS A 320 -9.90 -18.13 -5.99
C HIS A 320 -10.36 -17.34 -4.75
N LEU A 321 -11.42 -16.53 -4.89
CA LEU A 321 -12.00 -15.80 -3.76
C LEU A 321 -12.40 -16.73 -2.62
N ARG A 322 -13.01 -17.89 -2.93
CA ARG A 322 -13.30 -18.93 -1.94
C ARG A 322 -12.06 -19.34 -1.14
N LYS A 323 -10.94 -19.63 -1.82
CA LYS A 323 -9.68 -20.03 -1.16
C LYS A 323 -9.15 -18.93 -0.25
N LEU A 324 -9.21 -17.68 -0.70
CA LEU A 324 -8.79 -16.54 0.09
C LEU A 324 -9.67 -16.37 1.34
N ILE A 325 -10.99 -16.56 1.22
CA ILE A 325 -11.94 -16.54 2.34
C ILE A 325 -11.64 -17.69 3.34
N GLU A 326 -11.37 -18.90 2.86
CA GLU A 326 -10.99 -20.03 3.73
C GLU A 326 -9.71 -19.68 4.52
N LYS A 327 -8.70 -19.09 3.88
CA LYS A 327 -7.48 -18.64 4.55
C LYS A 327 -7.74 -17.52 5.56
N LEU A 328 -8.54 -16.52 5.20
CA LEU A 328 -8.87 -15.40 6.08
C LEU A 328 -9.60 -15.86 7.34
N THR A 329 -10.61 -16.71 7.20
CA THR A 329 -11.49 -17.12 8.29
C THR A 329 -11.00 -18.33 9.07
N GLY A 330 -10.16 -19.19 8.47
CA GLY A 330 -9.76 -20.47 9.04
C GLY A 330 -10.85 -21.54 8.96
N HIS A 331 -11.95 -21.27 8.25
CA HIS A 331 -13.09 -22.18 8.11
C HIS A 331 -13.26 -22.64 6.68
N ARG A 332 -13.79 -23.86 6.52
CA ARG A 332 -14.19 -24.35 5.20
C ARG A 332 -15.31 -23.49 4.64
N PHE A 333 -15.21 -23.11 3.37
CA PHE A 333 -16.23 -22.34 2.66
C PHE A 333 -17.48 -23.20 2.38
N GLN A 334 -18.23 -23.46 3.42
CA GLN A 334 -19.46 -24.24 3.38
C GLN A 334 -20.37 -23.85 4.53
N ASN A 335 -21.66 -23.68 4.23
CA ASN A 335 -22.66 -23.40 5.26
C ASN A 335 -22.72 -24.56 6.30
N GLY A 336 -22.77 -24.21 7.57
CA GLY A 336 -22.79 -25.18 8.68
C GLY A 336 -21.42 -25.75 9.09
N CYS A 337 -20.31 -25.31 8.44
CA CYS A 337 -18.94 -25.71 8.77
C CYS A 337 -18.13 -24.61 9.50
N GLY A 338 -18.78 -23.84 10.37
CA GLY A 338 -18.15 -22.72 11.08
C GLY A 338 -18.21 -21.39 10.33
N MET A 339 -18.44 -21.40 9.02
CA MET A 339 -18.66 -20.20 8.22
C MET A 339 -20.06 -19.63 8.52
N THR A 340 -20.10 -18.46 9.13
CA THR A 340 -21.35 -17.70 9.38
C THR A 340 -21.57 -16.67 8.29
N GLU A 341 -22.82 -16.22 8.09
CA GLU A 341 -23.14 -15.12 7.16
C GLU A 341 -22.35 -13.85 7.49
N GLY A 342 -22.15 -13.55 8.78
CA GLY A 342 -21.35 -12.40 9.20
C GLY A 342 -19.86 -12.52 8.84
N LEU A 343 -19.26 -13.72 9.01
CA LEU A 343 -17.89 -13.99 8.59
C LEU A 343 -17.74 -13.90 7.07
N LEU A 344 -18.70 -14.42 6.33
CA LEU A 344 -18.70 -14.35 4.87
C LEU A 344 -18.79 -12.89 4.41
N ALA A 345 -19.77 -12.13 4.88
CA ALA A 345 -19.94 -10.71 4.52
C ALA A 345 -18.69 -9.87 4.86
N ASN A 346 -18.15 -10.04 6.05
CA ASN A 346 -16.93 -9.33 6.46
C ASN A 346 -15.71 -9.71 5.58
N SER A 347 -15.60 -10.99 5.18
CA SER A 347 -14.53 -11.44 4.30
C SER A 347 -14.70 -10.88 2.88
N GLU A 348 -15.92 -10.77 2.39
CA GLU A 348 -16.22 -10.14 1.11
C GLU A 348 -15.89 -8.65 1.12
N ASP A 349 -16.22 -7.94 2.20
CA ASP A 349 -15.85 -6.54 2.40
C ASP A 349 -14.33 -6.36 2.41
N PHE A 350 -13.61 -7.21 3.16
CA PHE A 350 -12.15 -7.18 3.19
C PHE A 350 -11.56 -7.41 1.80
N LEU A 351 -12.02 -8.44 1.07
CA LEU A 351 -11.52 -8.73 -0.27
C LEU A 351 -11.87 -7.64 -1.27
N THR A 352 -13.05 -7.03 -1.16
CA THR A 352 -13.47 -5.89 -2.01
C THR A 352 -12.53 -4.71 -1.86
N GLU A 353 -12.13 -4.41 -0.63
CA GLU A 353 -11.23 -3.29 -0.33
C GLU A 353 -9.78 -3.59 -0.74
N ASN A 354 -9.29 -4.82 -0.51
CA ASN A 354 -7.86 -5.12 -0.53
C ASN A 354 -7.40 -5.99 -1.68
N VAL A 355 -8.31 -6.65 -2.42
CA VAL A 355 -7.94 -7.61 -3.47
C VAL A 355 -8.61 -7.27 -4.79
N SER A 356 -7.83 -7.28 -5.86
CA SER A 356 -8.32 -7.05 -7.22
C SER A 356 -7.81 -8.14 -8.16
N HIS A 357 -8.60 -8.52 -9.15
CA HIS A 357 -8.23 -9.54 -10.13
C HIS A 357 -8.18 -8.94 -11.54
N ILE A 358 -7.09 -9.19 -12.26
CA ILE A 358 -6.95 -8.89 -13.68
C ILE A 358 -7.53 -10.08 -14.46
N SER A 359 -8.56 -9.84 -15.25
CA SER A 359 -9.15 -10.84 -16.16
C SER A 359 -9.11 -10.28 -17.57
N LEU A 360 -8.29 -10.89 -18.42
CA LEU A 360 -8.12 -10.49 -19.81
C LEU A 360 -8.73 -11.56 -20.74
N LYS A 361 -9.43 -11.09 -21.78
CA LYS A 361 -9.91 -11.92 -22.87
C LYS A 361 -8.99 -11.73 -24.09
N GLY A 362 -8.70 -12.82 -24.81
CA GLY A 362 -7.85 -12.82 -25.99
C GLY A 362 -6.36 -12.78 -25.65
N ASN A 363 -5.59 -11.99 -26.38
CA ASN A 363 -4.14 -11.91 -26.24
C ASN A 363 -3.71 -11.46 -24.84
N VAL A 364 -2.86 -12.22 -24.21
CA VAL A 364 -2.32 -12.04 -22.84
C VAL A 364 -0.85 -11.67 -22.92
N SER A 365 -0.53 -10.63 -23.71
CA SER A 365 0.86 -10.14 -23.78
C SER A 365 1.33 -9.55 -22.45
N PRO A 366 2.62 -9.68 -22.10
CA PRO A 366 3.19 -9.11 -20.88
C PRO A 366 2.91 -7.61 -20.74
N ASP A 367 3.05 -6.84 -21.81
CA ASP A 367 2.83 -5.39 -21.78
C ASP A 367 1.37 -5.04 -21.44
N ARG A 368 0.41 -5.81 -21.96
CA ARG A 368 -1.01 -5.61 -21.63
C ARG A 368 -1.34 -5.96 -20.19
N VAL A 369 -0.71 -7.01 -19.64
CA VAL A 369 -0.88 -7.38 -18.23
C VAL A 369 -0.24 -6.32 -17.33
N LEU A 370 0.98 -5.86 -17.66
CA LEU A 370 1.65 -4.79 -16.92
C LEU A 370 0.87 -3.47 -16.95
N ALA A 371 0.27 -3.11 -18.10
CA ALA A 371 -0.60 -1.94 -18.17
C ALA A 371 -1.82 -2.05 -17.23
N LYS A 372 -2.44 -3.24 -17.11
CA LYS A 372 -3.52 -3.47 -16.15
C LYS A 372 -3.03 -3.51 -14.69
N ALA A 373 -1.85 -4.05 -14.44
CA ALA A 373 -1.22 -3.97 -13.13
C ALA A 373 -0.91 -2.53 -12.72
N HIS A 374 -0.44 -1.69 -13.66
CA HIS A 374 -0.27 -0.25 -13.45
C HIS A 374 -1.59 0.42 -13.04
N GLU A 375 -2.70 0.15 -13.74
CA GLU A 375 -4.01 0.67 -13.36
C GLU A 375 -4.39 0.27 -11.91
N LEU A 376 -4.08 -0.96 -11.48
CA LEU A 376 -4.33 -1.40 -10.11
C LEU A 376 -3.45 -0.67 -9.09
N VAL A 377 -2.18 -0.44 -9.41
CA VAL A 377 -1.28 0.33 -8.53
C VAL A 377 -1.78 1.77 -8.39
N VAL A 378 -2.07 2.42 -9.51
CA VAL A 378 -2.46 3.85 -9.53
C VAL A 378 -3.88 4.05 -8.99
N ARG A 379 -4.87 3.29 -9.48
CA ARG A 379 -6.29 3.54 -9.15
C ARG A 379 -6.75 2.85 -7.87
N ARG A 380 -6.20 1.67 -7.54
CA ARG A 380 -6.61 0.87 -6.39
C ARG A 380 -5.60 0.86 -5.24
N GLY A 381 -4.41 1.44 -5.46
CA GLY A 381 -3.35 1.50 -4.45
C GLY A 381 -2.68 0.15 -4.17
N CYS A 382 -2.74 -0.82 -5.11
CA CYS A 382 -2.10 -2.10 -4.92
C CYS A 382 -0.59 -1.94 -4.69
N ARG A 383 -0.06 -2.66 -3.71
CA ARG A 383 1.36 -2.71 -3.39
C ARG A 383 1.97 -4.09 -3.56
N ILE A 384 1.13 -5.08 -3.83
CA ILE A 384 1.54 -6.42 -4.23
C ILE A 384 0.87 -6.74 -5.55
N ILE A 385 1.66 -7.19 -6.53
CA ILE A 385 1.14 -7.70 -7.81
C ILE A 385 1.60 -9.15 -7.94
N VAL A 386 0.67 -10.04 -8.22
CA VAL A 386 0.93 -11.48 -8.35
C VAL A 386 0.63 -11.94 -9.77
N PHE A 387 1.61 -12.60 -10.40
CA PHE A 387 1.47 -13.30 -11.67
C PHE A 387 1.58 -14.80 -11.44
N ASP A 388 0.48 -15.53 -11.60
CA ASP A 388 0.41 -16.97 -11.29
C ASP A 388 -0.38 -17.75 -12.36
N PRO A 389 0.33 -18.52 -13.21
CA PRO A 389 1.78 -18.55 -13.43
C PRO A 389 2.25 -17.76 -14.68
N LEU A 390 3.57 -17.54 -14.78
CA LEU A 390 4.20 -16.85 -15.91
C LEU A 390 3.96 -17.54 -17.26
N ASN A 391 3.86 -18.87 -17.31
CA ASN A 391 3.66 -19.63 -18.54
C ASN A 391 2.27 -19.41 -19.20
N ARG A 392 1.40 -18.60 -18.58
CA ARG A 392 0.10 -18.19 -19.15
C ARG A 392 0.17 -16.87 -19.91
N PHE A 393 1.35 -16.24 -19.95
CA PHE A 393 1.58 -15.09 -20.83
C PHE A 393 1.86 -15.57 -22.25
N ASP A 394 1.43 -14.80 -23.22
CA ASP A 394 1.76 -15.08 -24.62
C ASP A 394 3.26 -14.82 -24.85
N HIS A 395 3.98 -15.88 -25.20
CA HIS A 395 5.39 -15.83 -25.53
C HIS A 395 5.56 -15.55 -27.02
N ASN A 396 5.80 -14.28 -27.38
CA ASN A 396 6.01 -13.87 -28.76
C ASN A 396 7.41 -13.25 -28.91
N PRO A 397 8.49 -14.05 -28.98
CA PRO A 397 9.82 -13.54 -29.25
C PRO A 397 9.86 -12.88 -30.63
N GLN A 398 10.60 -11.78 -30.75
CA GLN A 398 10.78 -11.09 -32.02
C GLN A 398 11.58 -11.95 -33.01
N PRO A 399 11.44 -11.77 -34.32
CA PRO A 399 12.25 -12.47 -35.31
C PRO A 399 13.75 -12.32 -35.02
N GLY A 400 14.45 -13.44 -34.84
CA GLY A 400 15.89 -13.48 -34.50
C GLY A 400 16.21 -13.42 -32.99
N GLN A 401 15.22 -13.27 -32.11
CA GLN A 401 15.40 -13.29 -30.68
C GLN A 401 15.32 -14.72 -30.15
N THR A 402 16.30 -15.13 -29.35
CA THR A 402 16.24 -16.44 -28.65
C THR A 402 15.28 -16.38 -27.46
N GLU A 403 14.75 -17.53 -27.03
CA GLU A 403 13.89 -17.64 -25.86
C GLU A 403 14.56 -17.06 -24.61
N THR A 404 15.85 -17.35 -24.41
CA THR A 404 16.63 -16.81 -23.30
C THR A 404 16.68 -15.28 -23.31
N GLN A 405 16.90 -14.68 -24.49
CA GLN A 405 16.90 -13.22 -24.64
C GLN A 405 15.51 -12.63 -24.38
N TYR A 406 14.45 -13.29 -24.85
CA TYR A 406 13.08 -12.87 -24.61
C TYR A 406 12.77 -12.86 -23.09
N ILE A 407 13.06 -13.98 -22.40
CA ILE A 407 12.85 -14.09 -20.96
C ILE A 407 13.67 -13.04 -20.21
N SER A 408 14.96 -12.86 -20.57
CA SER A 408 15.82 -11.84 -19.98
C SER A 408 15.20 -10.42 -20.06
N ASN A 409 14.68 -10.04 -21.24
CA ASN A 409 14.03 -8.76 -21.43
C ASN A 409 12.72 -8.64 -20.63
N LEU A 410 11.95 -9.72 -20.56
CA LEU A 410 10.73 -9.77 -19.77
C LEU A 410 11.00 -9.56 -18.27
N LEU A 411 12.05 -10.21 -17.74
CA LEU A 411 12.45 -10.05 -16.35
C LEU A 411 12.94 -8.63 -16.04
N ASN A 412 13.60 -7.95 -16.99
CA ASN A 412 13.95 -6.53 -16.85
C ASN A 412 12.68 -5.68 -16.72
N LYS A 413 11.69 -5.85 -17.62
CA LYS A 413 10.41 -5.14 -17.53
C LYS A 413 9.73 -5.36 -16.17
N PHE A 414 9.77 -6.57 -15.63
CA PHE A 414 9.20 -6.90 -14.33
C PHE A 414 9.93 -6.19 -13.19
N THR A 415 11.26 -6.17 -13.22
CA THR A 415 12.07 -5.48 -12.22
C THR A 415 11.83 -3.96 -12.30
N GLU A 416 11.85 -3.39 -13.51
CA GLU A 416 11.55 -1.98 -13.73
C GLU A 416 10.16 -1.61 -13.22
N PHE A 417 9.15 -2.42 -13.53
CA PHE A 417 7.79 -2.22 -13.04
C PHE A 417 7.72 -2.23 -11.51
N ALA A 418 8.36 -3.20 -10.85
CA ALA A 418 8.37 -3.30 -9.40
C ALA A 418 9.00 -2.05 -8.76
N VAL A 419 10.15 -1.61 -9.28
CA VAL A 419 10.88 -0.43 -8.79
C VAL A 419 10.08 0.85 -9.04
N GLN A 420 9.66 1.09 -10.28
CA GLN A 420 8.95 2.30 -10.70
C GLN A 420 7.66 2.52 -9.93
N HIS A 421 6.92 1.44 -9.65
CA HIS A 421 5.64 1.50 -8.96
C HIS A 421 5.73 1.22 -7.46
N ASN A 422 6.95 1.04 -6.93
CA ASN A 422 7.20 0.71 -5.52
C ASN A 422 6.24 -0.38 -5.01
N CYS A 423 6.14 -1.49 -5.76
CA CYS A 423 5.31 -2.63 -5.41
C CYS A 423 6.14 -3.91 -5.32
N LEU A 424 5.68 -4.88 -4.52
CA LEU A 424 6.22 -6.23 -4.49
C LEU A 424 5.62 -7.02 -5.65
N LEU A 425 6.44 -7.41 -6.62
CA LEU A 425 6.01 -8.24 -7.74
C LEU A 425 6.32 -9.71 -7.46
N VAL A 426 5.30 -10.54 -7.30
CA VAL A 426 5.43 -11.97 -7.04
C VAL A 426 5.08 -12.75 -8.32
N VAL A 427 6.01 -13.56 -8.81
CA VAL A 427 5.84 -14.30 -10.07
C VAL A 427 6.04 -15.79 -9.81
N VAL A 428 4.99 -16.57 -10.06
CA VAL A 428 5.04 -18.04 -9.99
C VAL A 428 5.54 -18.57 -11.32
N VAL A 429 6.58 -19.40 -11.25
CA VAL A 429 7.25 -19.95 -12.43
C VAL A 429 7.39 -21.47 -12.30
N HIS A 430 7.40 -22.16 -13.44
CA HIS A 430 7.55 -23.61 -13.46
C HIS A 430 9.01 -23.99 -13.74
N PRO A 431 9.53 -25.04 -13.06
CA PRO A 431 10.84 -25.61 -13.38
C PRO A 431 10.79 -26.37 -14.72
N ARG A 432 11.94 -26.55 -15.32
CA ARG A 432 12.12 -27.52 -16.41
C ARG A 432 11.78 -28.92 -15.91
N LYS A 433 11.55 -29.85 -16.83
CA LYS A 433 11.32 -31.25 -16.48
C LYS A 433 12.55 -31.83 -15.79
N MET A 434 12.41 -32.18 -14.52
CA MET A 434 13.49 -32.80 -13.75
C MET A 434 13.60 -34.27 -14.09
N ASN A 435 14.83 -34.74 -14.37
CA ASN A 435 15.11 -36.15 -14.61
C ASN A 435 15.44 -36.85 -13.28
N ARG A 436 14.88 -38.04 -13.11
CA ARG A 436 15.29 -38.91 -11.99
C ARG A 436 16.74 -39.34 -12.17
N ASN A 437 17.49 -39.36 -11.08
CA ASN A 437 18.82 -39.95 -11.07
C ASN A 437 18.67 -41.44 -11.43
N PRO A 438 19.33 -41.92 -12.50
CA PRO A 438 19.15 -43.32 -12.97
C PRO A 438 19.71 -44.34 -11.97
N VAL A 439 20.58 -43.95 -11.06
CA VAL A 439 21.22 -44.85 -10.07
C VAL A 439 20.39 -44.89 -8.78
N THR A 440 20.00 -43.73 -8.26
CA THR A 440 19.28 -43.63 -6.97
C THR A 440 17.77 -43.64 -7.11
N GLY A 441 17.23 -43.45 -8.32
CA GLY A 441 15.79 -43.28 -8.57
C GLY A 441 15.17 -42.03 -7.99
N ILE A 442 15.97 -41.15 -7.33
CA ILE A 442 15.53 -39.94 -6.66
C ILE A 442 15.53 -38.78 -7.66
N THR A 443 14.48 -38.01 -7.67
CA THR A 443 14.44 -36.73 -8.38
C THR A 443 15.16 -35.69 -7.52
N PRO A 444 16.19 -34.98 -8.04
CA PRO A 444 16.86 -33.93 -7.28
C PRO A 444 15.88 -32.84 -6.86
N ARG A 445 16.19 -32.16 -5.76
CA ARG A 445 15.47 -30.94 -5.37
C ARG A 445 15.54 -29.92 -6.51
N VAL A 446 14.45 -29.22 -6.77
CA VAL A 446 14.41 -28.09 -7.71
C VAL A 446 15.26 -26.95 -7.13
N GLU A 447 16.05 -26.33 -7.96
CA GLU A 447 16.80 -25.10 -7.65
C GLU A 447 16.33 -23.95 -8.54
N MET A 448 16.67 -22.72 -8.19
CA MET A 448 16.30 -21.54 -8.99
C MET A 448 16.86 -21.59 -10.42
N TYR A 449 18.01 -22.28 -10.62
CA TYR A 449 18.59 -22.52 -11.95
C TYR A 449 17.82 -23.54 -12.81
N ASP A 450 16.91 -24.28 -12.20
CA ASP A 450 16.07 -25.25 -12.91
C ASP A 450 14.79 -24.63 -13.49
N ILE A 451 14.58 -23.32 -13.31
CA ILE A 451 13.43 -22.63 -13.92
C ILE A 451 13.55 -22.70 -15.45
N ASN A 452 12.42 -23.02 -16.09
CA ASN A 452 12.38 -23.16 -17.54
C ASN A 452 12.63 -21.79 -18.23
N GLY A 453 13.50 -21.80 -19.24
CA GLY A 453 13.72 -20.66 -20.13
C GLY A 453 15.04 -19.89 -19.90
N SER A 454 15.50 -19.67 -18.68
CA SER A 454 16.75 -18.92 -18.45
C SER A 454 17.31 -19.01 -17.04
N ALA A 455 18.64 -19.08 -16.90
CA ALA A 455 19.36 -18.85 -15.64
C ALA A 455 19.16 -17.42 -15.08
N ASP A 456 18.67 -16.51 -15.91
CA ASP A 456 18.43 -15.12 -15.52
C ASP A 456 17.35 -14.97 -14.44
N PHE A 457 16.48 -15.95 -14.25
CA PHE A 457 15.58 -15.96 -13.10
C PHE A 457 16.34 -15.88 -11.78
N TYR A 458 17.45 -16.63 -11.64
CA TYR A 458 18.30 -16.49 -10.47
C TYR A 458 19.03 -15.16 -10.47
N ASN A 459 19.64 -14.77 -11.59
CA ASN A 459 20.50 -13.58 -11.66
C ASN A 459 19.73 -12.28 -11.34
N LYS A 460 18.53 -12.14 -11.87
CA LYS A 460 17.69 -10.92 -11.79
C LYS A 460 16.72 -10.89 -10.61
N ALA A 461 16.44 -12.03 -9.98
CA ALA A 461 15.57 -12.08 -8.82
C ALA A 461 16.14 -11.27 -7.65
N ASP A 462 15.28 -10.52 -6.97
CA ASP A 462 15.60 -9.98 -5.64
C ASP A 462 15.38 -11.06 -4.58
N TYR A 463 14.33 -11.89 -4.74
CA TYR A 463 14.05 -13.08 -3.93
C TYR A 463 13.81 -14.29 -4.80
N GLY A 464 14.45 -15.39 -4.46
CA GLY A 464 14.25 -16.70 -5.09
C GLY A 464 13.72 -17.70 -4.08
N ILE A 465 12.51 -18.22 -4.32
CA ILE A 465 11.81 -19.10 -3.38
C ILE A 465 11.42 -20.40 -4.07
N ILE A 466 11.62 -21.51 -3.37
CA ILE A 466 11.26 -22.84 -3.83
C ILE A 466 10.29 -23.48 -2.85
N VAL A 467 9.15 -23.91 -3.36
CA VAL A 467 8.14 -24.63 -2.58
C VAL A 467 8.22 -26.12 -2.94
N GLU A 468 8.51 -26.94 -1.96
CA GLU A 468 8.61 -28.40 -2.07
C GLU A 468 7.63 -29.06 -1.11
N ARG A 469 6.85 -30.01 -1.60
CA ARG A 469 5.93 -30.78 -0.77
C ARG A 469 6.39 -32.23 -0.66
N ASP A 470 6.69 -32.64 0.55
CA ASP A 470 6.91 -34.02 0.91
C ASP A 470 5.54 -34.66 1.23
N LYS A 471 5.09 -35.53 0.31
CA LYS A 471 3.79 -36.18 0.45
C LYS A 471 3.78 -37.33 1.46
N GLU A 472 4.94 -37.91 1.76
CA GLU A 472 5.07 -39.03 2.68
C GLU A 472 4.93 -38.55 4.13
N VAL A 473 5.55 -37.41 4.43
CA VAL A 473 5.53 -36.80 5.76
C VAL A 473 4.43 -35.74 5.91
N GLY A 474 3.87 -35.28 4.80
CA GLY A 474 2.81 -34.25 4.81
C GLY A 474 3.34 -32.82 5.04
N VAL A 475 4.64 -32.62 4.91
CA VAL A 475 5.33 -31.33 5.13
C VAL A 475 5.53 -30.58 3.83
N THR A 476 5.37 -29.27 3.87
CA THR A 476 5.78 -28.35 2.81
C THR A 476 7.00 -27.58 3.29
N ARG A 477 8.12 -27.72 2.58
CA ARG A 477 9.36 -26.98 2.84
C ARG A 477 9.43 -25.81 1.88
N VAL A 478 9.72 -24.64 2.43
CA VAL A 478 9.92 -23.42 1.66
C VAL A 478 11.37 -22.99 1.82
N TYR A 479 12.10 -23.09 0.72
CA TYR A 479 13.50 -22.68 0.67
C TYR A 479 13.58 -21.27 0.11
N VAL A 480 14.29 -20.40 0.79
CA VAL A 480 14.68 -19.08 0.31
C VAL A 480 16.11 -19.19 -0.17
N ASP A 481 16.30 -19.49 -1.46
CA ASP A 481 17.61 -19.71 -2.07
C ASP A 481 18.34 -18.40 -2.38
N LYS A 482 17.60 -17.29 -2.47
CA LYS A 482 18.16 -15.96 -2.75
C LYS A 482 17.43 -14.87 -2.01
N VAL A 483 18.21 -14.01 -1.33
CA VAL A 483 17.83 -12.68 -0.86
C VAL A 483 18.95 -11.73 -1.29
N LYS A 484 18.66 -10.80 -2.17
CA LYS A 484 19.67 -9.90 -2.77
C LYS A 484 20.24 -8.90 -1.77
N PHE A 485 19.42 -8.42 -0.86
CA PHE A 485 19.77 -7.38 0.10
C PHE A 485 19.89 -7.98 1.51
N LYS A 486 21.07 -7.88 2.10
CA LYS A 486 21.42 -8.52 3.38
C LYS A 486 20.54 -8.07 4.57
N HIS A 487 20.04 -6.84 4.55
CA HIS A 487 19.16 -6.33 5.62
C HIS A 487 17.77 -6.98 5.59
N LEU A 488 17.38 -7.62 4.48
CA LEU A 488 16.10 -8.29 4.31
C LEU A 488 16.16 -9.79 4.62
N GLY A 489 17.34 -10.36 4.79
CA GLY A 489 17.52 -11.76 5.15
C GLY A 489 18.79 -12.39 4.61
N VAL A 490 19.00 -13.62 4.99
CA VAL A 490 20.20 -14.42 4.59
C VAL A 490 19.84 -15.68 3.81
N GLY A 491 18.55 -15.93 3.61
CA GLY A 491 18.06 -17.19 3.06
C GLY A 491 18.02 -18.31 4.10
N GLY A 492 17.48 -19.44 3.70
CA GLY A 492 17.28 -20.60 4.58
C GLY A 492 16.08 -21.43 4.19
N MET A 493 15.55 -22.21 5.13
CA MET A 493 14.40 -23.06 4.93
C MET A 493 13.45 -22.95 6.12
N ALA A 494 12.15 -22.91 5.82
CA ALA A 494 11.08 -23.03 6.80
C ALA A 494 10.15 -24.19 6.41
N SER A 495 9.66 -24.91 7.41
CA SER A 495 8.79 -26.07 7.24
C SER A 495 7.38 -25.78 7.73
N PHE A 496 6.38 -26.31 6.99
CA PHE A 496 4.96 -26.08 7.25
C PHE A 496 4.15 -27.36 7.07
N VAL A 497 3.09 -27.48 7.83
CA VAL A 497 2.00 -28.42 7.58
C VAL A 497 0.85 -27.65 6.92
N TYR A 498 0.37 -28.18 5.79
CA TYR A 498 -0.79 -27.62 5.10
C TYR A 498 -2.09 -28.10 5.74
N ASP A 499 -2.91 -27.18 6.21
CA ASP A 499 -4.25 -27.47 6.70
C ASP A 499 -5.27 -27.48 5.54
N PRO A 500 -5.85 -28.62 5.18
CA PRO A 500 -6.77 -28.71 4.05
C PRO A 500 -8.15 -28.09 4.32
N VAL A 501 -8.46 -27.72 5.55
CA VAL A 501 -9.73 -27.09 5.94
C VAL A 501 -9.70 -25.60 5.65
N SER A 502 -8.68 -24.94 6.17
CA SER A 502 -8.50 -23.48 6.03
C SER A 502 -7.62 -23.11 4.83
N GLY A 503 -6.90 -24.07 4.25
CA GLY A 503 -5.88 -23.81 3.23
C GLY A 503 -4.63 -23.12 3.76
N ARG A 504 -4.43 -23.02 5.09
CA ARG A 504 -3.32 -22.34 5.75
C ARG A 504 -2.08 -23.21 5.84
N TYR A 505 -0.93 -22.58 5.91
CA TYR A 505 0.36 -23.18 6.21
C TYR A 505 0.74 -22.91 7.67
N LEU A 506 0.77 -23.98 8.46
CA LEU A 506 1.10 -23.92 9.89
C LEU A 506 2.56 -24.28 10.07
N PRO A 507 3.38 -23.42 10.70
CA PRO A 507 4.79 -23.71 10.96
C PRO A 507 4.97 -25.00 11.75
N CYS A 508 6.00 -25.77 11.45
CA CYS A 508 6.33 -27.00 12.12
C CYS A 508 7.85 -27.21 12.23
N GLU A 509 8.25 -27.98 13.22
CA GLU A 509 9.60 -28.53 13.34
C GLU A 509 9.64 -29.94 12.79
N GLU A 510 10.71 -30.27 12.06
CA GLU A 510 10.96 -31.61 11.54
C GLU A 510 12.09 -32.28 12.33
N SER A 511 11.86 -33.55 12.71
CA SER A 511 12.92 -34.41 13.19
C SER A 511 13.46 -35.27 12.06
N HIS A 512 14.76 -35.29 11.88
CA HIS A 512 15.45 -36.16 10.91
C HIS A 512 15.81 -37.53 11.49
N ASP A 513 15.30 -37.87 12.68
CA ASP A 513 15.55 -39.17 13.30
C ASP A 513 14.82 -40.28 12.50
N PRO A 514 15.56 -41.18 11.86
CA PRO A 514 14.98 -42.25 11.05
C PRO A 514 14.23 -43.30 11.87
N SER A 515 14.39 -43.31 13.19
CA SER A 515 13.66 -44.24 14.09
C SER A 515 12.23 -43.83 14.35
N LEU A 516 11.88 -42.56 14.09
CA LEU A 516 10.54 -42.04 14.30
C LEU A 516 9.62 -42.33 13.10
N SER A 517 8.35 -42.62 13.38
CA SER A 517 7.32 -42.67 12.32
C SER A 517 7.08 -41.30 11.69
N ALA A 518 6.49 -41.25 10.49
CA ALA A 518 6.20 -40.00 9.80
C ALA A 518 5.42 -39.00 10.69
N ASP A 519 4.43 -39.45 11.40
CA ASP A 519 3.62 -38.62 12.33
C ASP A 519 4.42 -38.11 13.54
N GLN A 520 5.47 -38.82 13.94
CA GLN A 520 6.32 -38.44 15.06
C GLN A 520 7.45 -37.48 14.65
N ARG A 521 7.76 -37.41 13.34
CA ARG A 521 8.81 -36.55 12.80
C ARG A 521 8.42 -35.08 12.67
N VAL A 522 7.11 -34.82 12.72
CA VAL A 522 6.58 -33.45 12.52
C VAL A 522 5.91 -32.98 13.78
N ARG A 523 6.40 -31.88 14.33
CA ARG A 523 5.81 -31.21 15.47
C ARG A 523 5.34 -29.82 15.07
N ASN A 524 4.06 -29.54 15.22
CA ASN A 524 3.53 -28.18 15.08
C ASN A 524 4.09 -27.32 16.18
N THR A 525 4.76 -26.24 15.80
CA THR A 525 5.41 -25.31 16.74
C THR A 525 4.47 -24.22 17.23
N MET A 526 3.39 -23.97 16.50
CA MET A 526 2.39 -22.98 16.85
C MET A 526 0.98 -23.54 16.82
N PHE A 527 0.39 -23.67 18.01
CA PHE A 527 -1.07 -23.78 18.18
C PHE A 527 -1.74 -22.40 18.17
N ASP A 528 -0.94 -21.32 18.04
CA ASP A 528 -1.45 -19.98 18.15
C ASP A 528 -1.81 -19.45 16.76
N ASN A 529 -3.12 -19.19 16.56
CA ASN A 529 -3.64 -18.45 15.40
C ASN A 529 -3.27 -16.95 15.45
N SER A 530 -2.35 -16.53 16.34
CA SER A 530 -1.96 -15.12 16.52
C SER A 530 -1.26 -14.51 15.30
N CYS A 531 -0.74 -15.35 14.40
CA CYS A 531 -0.24 -14.86 13.10
C CYS A 531 -1.36 -14.38 12.17
N TRP A 532 -2.59 -14.80 12.40
CA TRP A 532 -3.80 -14.25 11.82
C TRP A 532 -4.45 -13.34 12.86
N LEU A 533 -4.91 -12.18 12.44
CA LEU A 533 -5.64 -11.30 13.33
C LEU A 533 -6.83 -12.09 13.92
N PRO A 534 -7.06 -12.04 15.25
CA PRO A 534 -8.26 -12.61 15.84
C PRO A 534 -9.50 -12.15 15.11
N GLU A 535 -10.58 -12.96 15.06
CA GLU A 535 -11.83 -12.60 14.38
C GLU A 535 -12.29 -11.15 14.65
N LYS A 536 -12.07 -10.69 15.90
CA LYS A 536 -12.38 -9.32 16.32
C LYS A 536 -11.41 -8.25 15.78
N GLU A 537 -10.22 -8.61 15.34
CA GLU A 537 -9.18 -7.70 14.86
C GLU A 537 -9.00 -7.74 13.34
N LEU A 538 -9.32 -8.89 12.68
CA LEU A 538 -9.36 -9.01 11.22
C LEU A 538 -10.23 -7.91 10.60
N PHE A 539 -11.28 -7.53 11.30
CA PHE A 539 -12.26 -6.55 10.87
C PHE A 539 -12.08 -5.16 11.50
N LYS A 540 -11.14 -5.00 12.45
CA LYS A 540 -10.76 -3.68 12.96
C LYS A 540 -9.85 -2.92 11.98
N SER A 541 -9.04 -3.62 11.17
CA SER A 541 -8.19 -3.00 10.15
C SER A 541 -8.96 -2.41 8.97
N ILE A 542 -10.24 -2.79 8.79
CA ILE A 542 -11.14 -2.20 7.79
C ILE A 542 -11.73 -0.85 8.27
N ARG A 543 -11.54 -0.52 9.55
CA ARG A 543 -12.16 0.66 10.19
C ARG A 543 -11.20 1.84 10.42
N TYR A 544 -10.03 1.83 9.78
CA TYR A 544 -9.06 2.94 9.90
C TYR A 544 -8.64 3.49 8.55
#